data_3b0f49449fae8053f89110d61d7fe125
#
_entry.id   3b0f49449fae8053f89110d61d7fe125
#
_cell.length_a   1.000
_cell.length_b   1.000
_cell.length_c   1.000
_cell.angle_alpha   90.00
_cell.angle_beta   90.00
_cell.angle_gamma   90.00
#
_symmetry.space_group_name_H-M   'P 1'
#
loop_
_entity.id
_entity.type
_entity.pdbx_description
1 polymer ?
#
loop_
_entity_poly.entity_id
_entity_poly.type
_entity_poly.pdbx_seq_one_letter_code
_entity_poly.pdbx_strand_id
1 'polypeptide(L)'
;MASTKPGQRKLQILQALASMLEQPKGEKITTAALAARLSVSEAALYRHFASKAQMYEGLIEFIESSVFGVINQITEKEDGGMEQAYAMLNMLLGFAANNPGMTRVLIGDVLVNEDERLQHRMNAFYDKIELAFKGALRLAVTQGHGQEADVAARASLLVNYVTGRWHRYAKSGFKINPLEATSLQLSLLLAA
;
A
#
# COMPACT_ATOMS: atom_id res chain seq x y z
N MET A 1 -3.36 27.91 22.54
CA MET A 1 -3.37 26.96 21.39
C MET A 1 -1.93 26.61 21.07
N ALA A 2 -1.51 25.36 21.28
CA ALA A 2 -0.13 24.94 21.02
C ALA A 2 0.16 25.00 19.51
N SER A 3 1.20 25.73 19.14
CA SER A 3 1.69 25.80 17.75
C SER A 3 2.21 24.41 17.35
N THR A 4 1.48 23.73 16.49
CA THR A 4 1.89 22.42 15.94
C THR A 4 3.09 22.64 15.03
N LYS A 5 4.19 21.89 15.24
CA LYS A 5 5.42 21.98 14.41
C LYS A 5 5.10 21.81 12.91
N PRO A 6 5.77 22.54 12.00
CA PRO A 6 5.63 22.35 10.56
C PRO A 6 5.81 20.86 10.21
N GLY A 7 4.90 20.29 9.41
CA GLY A 7 4.88 18.86 9.08
C GLY A 7 3.94 18.02 9.96
N GLN A 8 3.85 18.26 11.25
CA GLN A 8 2.96 17.51 12.14
C GLN A 8 1.48 17.67 11.77
N ARG A 9 1.08 18.86 11.31
CA ARG A 9 -0.29 19.09 10.86
C ARG A 9 -0.65 18.37 9.57
N LYS A 10 0.29 18.31 8.62
CA LYS A 10 0.10 17.50 7.39
C LYS A 10 -0.14 16.03 7.76
N LEU A 11 0.68 15.47 8.65
CA LEU A 11 0.52 14.10 9.10
C LEU A 11 -0.85 13.86 9.78
N GLN A 12 -1.31 14.78 10.63
CA GLN A 12 -2.64 14.68 11.26
C GLN A 12 -3.77 14.67 10.22
N ILE A 13 -3.67 15.49 9.17
CA ILE A 13 -4.64 15.51 8.07
C ILE A 13 -4.66 14.17 7.35
N LEU A 14 -3.49 13.61 7.02
CA LEU A 14 -3.37 12.31 6.34
C LEU A 14 -3.89 11.17 7.21
N GLN A 15 -3.60 11.17 8.51
CA GLN A 15 -4.13 10.20 9.46
C GLN A 15 -5.65 10.25 9.58
N ALA A 16 -6.22 11.47 9.65
CA ALA A 16 -7.67 11.64 9.67
C ALA A 16 -8.31 11.16 8.37
N LEU A 17 -7.70 11.46 7.21
CA LEU A 17 -8.15 10.96 5.92
C LEU A 17 -8.13 9.43 5.87
N ALA A 18 -7.01 8.79 6.25
CA ALA A 18 -6.90 7.33 6.31
C ALA A 18 -7.97 6.71 7.22
N SER A 19 -8.16 7.27 8.42
CA SER A 19 -9.20 6.79 9.36
C SER A 19 -10.64 6.96 8.83
N MET A 20 -10.91 8.00 8.04
CA MET A 20 -12.23 8.15 7.38
C MET A 20 -12.44 7.10 6.29
N LEU A 21 -11.38 6.65 5.63
CA LEU A 21 -11.41 5.59 4.62
C LEU A 21 -11.69 4.20 5.20
N GLU A 22 -11.53 4.00 6.50
CA GLU A 22 -11.84 2.74 7.19
C GLU A 22 -13.36 2.47 7.30
N GLN A 23 -14.20 3.49 7.09
CA GLN A 23 -15.64 3.31 7.16
C GLN A 23 -16.14 2.39 6.04
N PRO A 24 -16.87 1.28 6.37
CA PRO A 24 -17.27 0.27 5.38
C PRO A 24 -18.23 0.79 4.31
N LYS A 25 -19.06 1.75 4.66
CA LYS A 25 -19.94 2.45 3.72
C LYS A 25 -19.17 3.63 3.16
N GLY A 26 -18.72 3.49 1.93
CA GLY A 26 -17.95 4.51 1.22
C GLY A 26 -18.70 5.81 0.99
N GLU A 27 -18.98 6.55 2.07
CA GLU A 27 -19.37 7.95 1.93
C GLU A 27 -18.23 8.66 1.22
N LYS A 28 -18.60 9.42 0.17
CA LYS A 28 -17.63 10.22 -0.56
C LYS A 28 -16.94 11.17 0.43
N ILE A 29 -15.65 10.96 0.69
CA ILE A 29 -14.90 11.84 1.58
C ILE A 29 -14.84 13.24 0.95
N THR A 30 -15.43 14.20 1.63
CA THR A 30 -15.37 15.60 1.26
C THR A 30 -14.39 16.36 2.14
N THR A 31 -13.83 17.46 1.62
CA THR A 31 -12.96 18.34 2.41
C THR A 31 -13.70 18.95 3.60
N ALA A 32 -15.00 19.22 3.46
CA ALA A 32 -15.85 19.68 4.56
C ALA A 32 -15.95 18.65 5.70
N ALA A 33 -16.17 17.35 5.37
CA ALA A 33 -16.23 16.29 6.37
C ALA A 33 -14.86 16.08 7.06
N LEU A 34 -13.76 16.16 6.30
CA LEU A 34 -12.40 16.06 6.85
C LEU A 34 -12.08 17.26 7.77
N ALA A 35 -12.47 18.47 7.38
CA ALA A 35 -12.31 19.68 8.20
C ALA A 35 -13.10 19.58 9.51
N ALA A 36 -14.36 19.13 9.43
CA ALA A 36 -15.21 18.92 10.61
C ALA A 36 -14.60 17.89 11.57
N ARG A 37 -14.08 16.75 11.04
CA ARG A 37 -13.41 15.73 11.87
C ARG A 37 -12.18 16.24 12.59
N LEU A 38 -11.47 17.20 11.99
CA LEU A 38 -10.28 17.83 12.58
C LEU A 38 -10.60 19.08 13.40
N SER A 39 -11.87 19.47 13.50
CA SER A 39 -12.33 20.68 14.17
C SER A 39 -11.63 21.94 13.63
N VAL A 40 -11.51 22.05 12.31
CA VAL A 40 -10.92 23.21 11.61
C VAL A 40 -11.81 23.66 10.47
N SER A 41 -11.50 24.82 9.88
CA SER A 41 -12.12 25.26 8.63
C SER A 41 -11.49 24.56 7.41
N GLU A 42 -12.23 24.43 6.31
CA GLU A 42 -11.68 23.95 5.04
C GLU A 42 -10.50 24.82 4.57
N ALA A 43 -10.56 26.13 4.77
CA ALA A 43 -9.47 27.05 4.47
C ALA A 43 -8.18 26.68 5.23
N ALA A 44 -8.30 26.14 6.44
CA ALA A 44 -7.13 25.67 7.20
C ALA A 44 -6.52 24.39 6.61
N LEU A 45 -7.32 23.50 6.00
CA LEU A 45 -6.81 22.34 5.26
C LEU A 45 -6.04 22.79 4.01
N TYR A 46 -6.63 23.73 3.25
CA TYR A 46 -6.04 24.23 2.01
C TYR A 46 -4.72 25.01 2.20
N ARG A 47 -4.39 25.46 3.42
CA ARG A 47 -3.05 25.97 3.75
C ARG A 47 -1.97 24.89 3.73
N HIS A 48 -2.34 23.61 3.89
CA HIS A 48 -1.41 22.48 3.94
C HIS A 48 -1.41 21.67 2.66
N PHE A 49 -2.55 21.59 1.96
CA PHE A 49 -2.72 20.87 0.71
C PHE A 49 -3.60 21.70 -0.22
N ALA A 50 -3.09 22.09 -1.38
CA ALA A 50 -3.82 22.99 -2.28
C ALA A 50 -5.08 22.35 -2.91
N SER A 51 -5.25 21.02 -2.82
CA SER A 51 -6.42 20.31 -3.31
C SER A 51 -6.62 18.97 -2.56
N LYS A 52 -7.81 18.40 -2.72
CA LYS A 52 -8.10 17.03 -2.26
C LYS A 52 -7.14 15.99 -2.92
N ALA A 53 -6.85 16.18 -4.20
CA ALA A 53 -5.89 15.33 -4.91
C ALA A 53 -4.51 15.37 -4.25
N GLN A 54 -4.02 16.53 -3.82
CA GLN A 54 -2.76 16.63 -3.07
C GLN A 54 -2.80 15.93 -1.70
N MET A 55 -3.96 15.85 -1.05
CA MET A 55 -4.10 15.05 0.18
C MET A 55 -3.94 13.56 -0.11
N TYR A 56 -4.54 13.06 -1.19
CA TYR A 56 -4.32 11.68 -1.64
C TYR A 56 -2.87 11.43 -2.09
N GLU A 57 -2.24 12.37 -2.81
CA GLU A 57 -0.82 12.28 -3.15
C GLU A 57 0.05 12.14 -1.91
N GLY A 58 -0.20 12.96 -0.89
CA GLY A 58 0.53 12.86 0.38
C GLY A 58 0.31 11.52 1.09
N LEU A 59 -0.91 10.95 1.00
CA LEU A 59 -1.20 9.63 1.57
C LEU A 59 -0.50 8.52 0.78
N ILE A 60 -0.50 8.59 -0.55
CA ILE A 60 0.23 7.65 -1.41
C ILE A 60 1.74 7.74 -1.13
N GLU A 61 2.30 8.94 -1.00
CA GLU A 61 3.71 9.15 -0.65
C GLU A 61 4.07 8.51 0.70
N PHE A 62 3.19 8.64 1.69
CA PHE A 62 3.37 7.99 2.99
C PHE A 62 3.36 6.46 2.86
N ILE A 63 2.42 5.90 2.08
CA ILE A 63 2.34 4.46 1.80
C ILE A 63 3.61 3.99 1.10
N GLU A 64 4.03 4.68 0.03
CA GLU A 64 5.26 4.36 -0.72
C GLU A 64 6.48 4.34 0.19
N SER A 65 6.68 5.40 0.97
CA SER A 65 7.83 5.51 1.88
C SER A 65 7.84 4.40 2.93
N SER A 66 6.66 4.07 3.47
CA SER A 66 6.51 3.00 4.47
C SER A 66 6.81 1.63 3.88
N VAL A 67 6.22 1.31 2.72
CA VAL A 67 6.36 0.00 2.07
C VAL A 67 7.78 -0.21 1.56
N PHE A 68 8.33 0.74 0.79
CA PHE A 68 9.67 0.59 0.22
C PHE A 68 10.78 0.73 1.27
N GLY A 69 10.53 1.47 2.35
CA GLY A 69 11.45 1.49 3.49
C GLY A 69 11.61 0.10 4.13
N VAL A 70 10.51 -0.66 4.27
CA VAL A 70 10.58 -2.04 4.80
C VAL A 70 11.12 -3.02 3.75
N ILE A 71 10.77 -2.87 2.47
CA ILE A 71 11.34 -3.70 1.39
C ILE A 71 12.87 -3.57 1.39
N ASN A 72 13.41 -2.36 1.49
CA ASN A 72 14.86 -2.15 1.54
C ASN A 72 15.49 -2.83 2.77
N GLN A 73 14.84 -2.75 3.94
CA GLN A 73 15.32 -3.44 5.14
C GLN A 73 15.29 -4.98 4.98
N ILE A 74 14.30 -5.53 4.28
CA ILE A 74 14.24 -6.97 3.98
C ILE A 74 15.43 -7.35 3.08
N THR A 75 15.68 -6.59 2.01
CA THR A 75 16.79 -6.89 1.08
C THR A 75 18.17 -6.73 1.71
N GLU A 76 18.29 -5.90 2.75
CA GLU A 76 19.55 -5.72 3.50
C GLU A 76 19.79 -6.80 4.56
N LYS A 77 18.72 -7.42 5.10
CA LYS A 77 18.81 -8.35 6.22
C LYS A 77 18.74 -9.83 5.82
N GLU A 78 18.03 -10.12 4.73
CA GLU A 78 17.80 -11.48 4.28
C GLU A 78 18.76 -11.80 3.13
N ASP A 79 19.64 -12.77 3.33
CA ASP A 79 20.61 -13.21 2.33
C ASP A 79 19.99 -14.13 1.26
N GLY A 80 18.84 -14.75 1.55
CA GLY A 80 18.17 -15.66 0.65
C GLY A 80 17.10 -14.96 -0.21
N GLY A 81 17.14 -15.20 -1.53
CA GLY A 81 16.18 -14.58 -2.45
C GLY A 81 14.74 -15.07 -2.24
N MET A 82 14.55 -16.33 -1.90
CA MET A 82 13.23 -16.87 -1.56
C MET A 82 12.72 -16.26 -0.25
N GLU A 83 13.56 -16.16 0.77
CA GLU A 83 13.26 -15.53 2.06
C GLU A 83 12.87 -14.07 1.88
N GLN A 84 13.59 -13.33 1.04
CA GLN A 84 13.22 -11.95 0.68
C GLN A 84 11.82 -11.90 0.05
N ALA A 85 11.52 -12.76 -0.92
CA ALA A 85 10.20 -12.79 -1.57
C ALA A 85 9.08 -13.11 -0.58
N TYR A 86 9.29 -14.10 0.31
CA TYR A 86 8.35 -14.45 1.39
C TYR A 86 8.14 -13.29 2.36
N ALA A 87 9.21 -12.65 2.82
CA ALA A 87 9.16 -11.54 3.76
C ALA A 87 8.44 -10.32 3.16
N MET A 88 8.76 -9.97 1.90
CA MET A 88 8.08 -8.89 1.18
C MET A 88 6.58 -9.15 1.05
N LEU A 89 6.18 -10.36 0.68
CA LEU A 89 4.78 -10.69 0.51
C LEU A 89 4.01 -10.64 1.83
N ASN A 90 4.56 -11.24 2.90
CA ASN A 90 3.96 -11.18 4.23
C ASN A 90 3.85 -9.74 4.75
N MET A 91 4.87 -8.92 4.51
CA MET A 91 4.87 -7.50 4.85
C MET A 91 3.77 -6.74 4.11
N LEU A 92 3.62 -6.94 2.80
CA LEU A 92 2.59 -6.27 1.99
C LEU A 92 1.17 -6.63 2.44
N LEU A 93 0.92 -7.90 2.73
CA LEU A 93 -0.38 -8.36 3.26
C LEU A 93 -0.61 -7.86 4.69
N GLY A 94 0.42 -7.89 5.54
CA GLY A 94 0.36 -7.36 6.90
C GLY A 94 0.15 -5.84 6.95
N PHE A 95 0.78 -5.10 6.02
CA PHE A 95 0.54 -3.67 5.87
C PHE A 95 -0.95 -3.38 5.63
N ALA A 96 -1.58 -4.12 4.71
CA ALA A 96 -3.00 -3.97 4.44
C ALA A 96 -3.87 -4.30 5.66
N ALA A 97 -3.59 -5.42 6.35
CA ALA A 97 -4.33 -5.83 7.53
C ALA A 97 -4.30 -4.76 8.65
N ASN A 98 -3.17 -4.09 8.81
CA ASN A 98 -2.96 -3.08 9.84
C ASN A 98 -3.40 -1.67 9.40
N ASN A 99 -3.69 -1.45 8.12
CA ASN A 99 -4.02 -0.14 7.55
C ASN A 99 -5.23 -0.22 6.61
N PRO A 100 -6.45 -0.52 7.14
CA PRO A 100 -7.63 -0.74 6.31
C PRO A 100 -7.95 0.44 5.38
N GLY A 101 -7.89 1.67 5.89
CA GLY A 101 -8.15 2.87 5.09
C GLY A 101 -7.14 3.07 3.96
N MET A 102 -5.86 2.82 4.23
CA MET A 102 -4.81 2.89 3.21
C MET A 102 -4.98 1.78 2.16
N THR A 103 -5.50 0.62 2.55
CA THR A 103 -5.80 -0.48 1.62
C THR A 103 -6.81 -0.06 0.56
N ARG A 104 -7.79 0.78 0.89
CA ARG A 104 -8.72 1.33 -0.10
C ARG A 104 -8.04 2.25 -1.12
N VAL A 105 -7.00 2.96 -0.70
CA VAL A 105 -6.16 3.73 -1.63
C VAL A 105 -5.36 2.77 -2.52
N LEU A 106 -4.74 1.75 -1.91
CA LEU A 106 -3.95 0.74 -2.62
C LEU A 106 -4.75 0.02 -3.72
N ILE A 107 -6.02 -0.30 -3.50
CA ILE A 107 -6.86 -0.94 -4.53
C ILE A 107 -7.49 0.07 -5.51
N GLY A 108 -7.28 1.36 -5.33
CA GLY A 108 -7.74 2.41 -6.23
C GLY A 108 -9.24 2.76 -6.15
N ASP A 109 -10.05 2.07 -5.32
CA ASP A 109 -11.50 2.27 -5.32
C ASP A 109 -11.93 3.67 -4.85
N VAL A 110 -11.12 4.32 -4.04
CA VAL A 110 -11.35 5.69 -3.56
C VAL A 110 -10.77 6.75 -4.48
N LEU A 111 -10.00 6.34 -5.47
CA LEU A 111 -9.39 7.21 -6.47
C LEU A 111 -10.24 7.32 -7.76
N VAL A 112 -11.30 6.53 -7.86
CA VAL A 112 -12.24 6.59 -8.97
C VAL A 112 -12.91 7.97 -9.00
N ASN A 113 -12.85 8.65 -10.15
CA ASN A 113 -13.32 10.03 -10.36
C ASN A 113 -12.51 11.12 -9.61
N GLU A 114 -11.33 10.79 -9.10
CA GLU A 114 -10.34 11.77 -8.66
C GLU A 114 -9.37 12.11 -9.82
N ASP A 115 -8.33 12.88 -9.56
CA ASP A 115 -7.33 13.27 -10.58
C ASP A 115 -6.60 12.03 -11.14
N GLU A 116 -6.56 11.89 -12.47
CA GLU A 116 -5.99 10.73 -13.17
C GLU A 116 -4.52 10.45 -12.80
N ARG A 117 -3.75 11.48 -12.46
CA ARG A 117 -2.36 11.33 -12.01
C ARG A 117 -2.21 10.44 -10.77
N LEU A 118 -3.25 10.36 -9.91
CA LEU A 118 -3.24 9.46 -8.75
C LEU A 118 -3.25 7.99 -9.17
N GLN A 119 -4.04 7.66 -10.21
CA GLN A 119 -4.05 6.31 -10.77
C GLN A 119 -2.71 5.96 -11.43
N HIS A 120 -2.11 6.89 -12.18
CA HIS A 120 -0.77 6.69 -12.75
C HIS A 120 0.27 6.45 -11.65
N ARG A 121 0.20 7.18 -10.55
CA ARG A 121 1.10 6.97 -9.41
C ARG A 121 0.91 5.59 -8.76
N MET A 122 -0.34 5.12 -8.64
CA MET A 122 -0.61 3.77 -8.13
C MET A 122 -0.08 2.68 -9.06
N ASN A 123 -0.22 2.85 -10.39
CA ASN A 123 0.37 1.92 -11.35
C ASN A 123 1.89 1.85 -11.18
N ALA A 124 2.57 2.99 -11.08
CA ALA A 124 4.02 3.04 -10.82
C ALA A 124 4.40 2.40 -9.47
N PHE A 125 3.54 2.46 -8.46
CA PHE A 125 3.74 1.78 -7.19
C PHE A 125 3.73 0.25 -7.35
N TYR A 126 2.77 -0.29 -8.13
CA TYR A 126 2.73 -1.74 -8.43
C TYR A 126 3.93 -2.20 -9.25
N ASP A 127 4.35 -1.41 -10.25
CA ASP A 127 5.54 -1.70 -11.06
C ASP A 127 6.81 -1.80 -10.20
N LYS A 128 6.94 -0.90 -9.22
CA LYS A 128 8.06 -0.94 -8.26
C LYS A 128 8.02 -2.17 -7.35
N ILE A 129 6.84 -2.60 -6.89
CA ILE A 129 6.70 -3.85 -6.12
C ILE A 129 7.10 -5.05 -6.99
N GLU A 130 6.64 -5.08 -8.25
CA GLU A 130 7.01 -6.15 -9.17
C GLU A 130 8.52 -6.20 -9.42
N LEU A 131 9.15 -5.03 -9.55
CA LEU A 131 10.61 -4.93 -9.68
C LEU A 131 11.34 -5.46 -8.44
N ALA A 132 10.84 -5.18 -7.24
CA ALA A 132 11.40 -5.71 -6.00
C ALA A 132 11.30 -7.24 -5.95
N PHE A 133 10.15 -7.82 -6.29
CA PHE A 133 10.01 -9.28 -6.41
C PHE A 133 10.93 -9.88 -7.47
N LYS A 134 11.09 -9.22 -8.63
CA LYS A 134 12.04 -9.67 -9.67
C LYS A 134 13.47 -9.71 -9.12
N GLY A 135 13.87 -8.71 -8.32
CA GLY A 135 15.19 -8.69 -7.67
C GLY A 135 15.39 -9.89 -6.74
N ALA A 136 14.44 -10.13 -5.84
CA ALA A 136 14.48 -11.25 -4.91
C ALA A 136 14.50 -12.62 -5.62
N LEU A 137 13.65 -12.80 -6.65
CA LEU A 137 13.57 -14.05 -7.40
C LEU A 137 14.83 -14.31 -8.24
N ARG A 138 15.48 -13.27 -8.81
CA ARG A 138 16.78 -13.41 -9.47
C ARG A 138 17.87 -13.85 -8.49
N LEU A 139 17.89 -13.28 -7.30
CA LEU A 139 18.80 -13.73 -6.25
C LEU A 139 18.54 -15.20 -5.93
N ALA A 140 17.28 -15.62 -5.80
CA ALA A 140 16.92 -17.03 -5.60
C ALA A 140 17.44 -17.94 -6.73
N VAL A 141 17.34 -17.51 -8.00
CA VAL A 141 17.89 -18.24 -9.15
C VAL A 141 19.42 -18.42 -9.03
N THR A 142 20.16 -17.38 -8.64
CA THR A 142 21.61 -17.49 -8.42
C THR A 142 21.97 -18.46 -7.29
N GLN A 143 21.04 -18.71 -6.38
CA GLN A 143 21.15 -19.64 -5.25
C GLN A 143 20.63 -21.05 -5.57
N GLY A 144 20.25 -21.30 -6.83
CA GLY A 144 19.79 -22.62 -7.30
C GLY A 144 18.29 -22.87 -7.17
N HIS A 145 17.49 -21.81 -6.94
CA HIS A 145 16.04 -21.89 -6.79
C HIS A 145 15.31 -21.31 -8.02
N GLY A 146 14.73 -22.19 -8.84
CA GLY A 146 13.96 -21.77 -10.02
C GLY A 146 14.82 -21.45 -11.24
N GLN A 147 14.22 -20.80 -12.24
CA GLN A 147 14.86 -20.48 -13.51
C GLN A 147 14.66 -19.01 -13.86
N GLU A 148 15.65 -18.37 -14.49
CA GLU A 148 15.58 -16.96 -14.91
C GLU A 148 14.38 -16.69 -15.83
N ALA A 149 14.04 -17.66 -16.70
CA ALA A 149 12.91 -17.55 -17.61
C ALA A 149 11.55 -17.34 -16.89
N ASP A 150 11.43 -17.81 -15.65
CA ASP A 150 10.19 -17.75 -14.87
C ASP A 150 10.09 -16.49 -14.00
N VAL A 151 11.19 -15.79 -13.78
CA VAL A 151 11.26 -14.66 -12.82
C VAL A 151 10.19 -13.62 -13.09
N ALA A 152 10.02 -13.17 -14.34
CA ALA A 152 9.05 -12.14 -14.68
C ALA A 152 7.60 -12.61 -14.43
N ALA A 153 7.29 -13.85 -14.83
CA ALA A 153 5.95 -14.41 -14.63
C ALA A 153 5.64 -14.64 -13.15
N ARG A 154 6.58 -15.14 -12.37
CA ARG A 154 6.44 -15.34 -10.92
C ARG A 154 6.28 -14.00 -10.20
N ALA A 155 7.08 -12.96 -10.52
CA ALA A 155 6.96 -11.65 -9.91
C ALA A 155 5.57 -11.03 -10.18
N SER A 156 5.09 -11.08 -11.42
CA SER A 156 3.76 -10.63 -11.78
C SER A 156 2.66 -11.41 -11.04
N LEU A 157 2.80 -12.73 -10.92
CA LEU A 157 1.87 -13.57 -10.15
C LEU A 157 1.82 -13.15 -8.68
N LEU A 158 2.96 -12.86 -8.04
CA LEU A 158 3.03 -12.41 -6.65
C LEU A 158 2.33 -11.05 -6.46
N VAL A 159 2.56 -10.09 -7.37
CA VAL A 159 1.86 -8.78 -7.32
C VAL A 159 0.36 -8.96 -7.47
N ASN A 160 -0.09 -9.78 -8.43
CA ASN A 160 -1.51 -10.05 -8.66
C ASN A 160 -2.14 -10.79 -7.45
N TYR A 161 -1.41 -11.70 -6.82
CA TYR A 161 -1.86 -12.35 -5.59
C TYR A 161 -2.06 -11.32 -4.46
N VAL A 162 -1.07 -10.47 -4.22
CA VAL A 162 -1.13 -9.41 -3.18
C VAL A 162 -2.32 -8.48 -3.44
N THR A 163 -2.44 -7.95 -4.66
CA THR A 163 -3.52 -7.02 -5.03
C THR A 163 -4.89 -7.67 -4.93
N GLY A 164 -5.03 -8.94 -5.31
CA GLY A 164 -6.25 -9.72 -5.13
C GLY A 164 -6.65 -9.89 -3.67
N ARG A 165 -5.67 -10.15 -2.78
CA ARG A 165 -5.87 -10.24 -1.32
C ARG A 165 -6.30 -8.89 -0.73
N TRP A 166 -5.65 -7.80 -1.11
CA TRP A 166 -6.03 -6.45 -0.70
C TRP A 166 -7.45 -6.09 -1.13
N HIS A 167 -7.78 -6.40 -2.38
CA HIS A 167 -9.11 -6.16 -2.92
C HIS A 167 -10.19 -6.93 -2.14
N ARG A 168 -10.00 -8.22 -1.93
CA ARG A 168 -10.95 -9.03 -1.15
C ARG A 168 -11.10 -8.53 0.28
N TYR A 169 -10.00 -8.15 0.95
CA TYR A 169 -10.03 -7.57 2.29
C TYR A 169 -10.87 -6.29 2.32
N ALA A 170 -10.56 -5.31 1.48
CA ALA A 170 -11.30 -4.05 1.45
C ALA A 170 -12.77 -4.22 1.06
N LYS A 171 -13.08 -5.05 0.04
CA LYS A 171 -14.46 -5.29 -0.42
C LYS A 171 -15.30 -6.12 0.55
N SER A 172 -14.70 -6.91 1.43
CA SER A 172 -15.41 -7.61 2.50
C SER A 172 -15.79 -6.71 3.69
N GLY A 173 -15.48 -5.41 3.63
CA GLY A 173 -15.58 -4.51 4.77
C GLY A 173 -14.56 -4.86 5.86
N PHE A 174 -13.35 -5.25 5.43
CA PHE A 174 -12.20 -5.60 6.26
C PHE A 174 -12.38 -6.86 7.14
N LYS A 175 -13.26 -7.79 6.71
CA LYS A 175 -13.58 -9.01 7.46
C LYS A 175 -12.72 -10.20 7.04
N ILE A 176 -12.33 -10.29 5.76
CA ILE A 176 -11.50 -11.38 5.23
C ILE A 176 -10.04 -11.02 5.43
N ASN A 177 -9.39 -11.67 6.41
CA ASN A 177 -7.98 -11.38 6.72
C ASN A 177 -7.08 -11.65 5.50
N PRO A 178 -6.28 -10.67 5.02
CA PRO A 178 -5.40 -10.88 3.88
C PRO A 178 -4.26 -11.86 4.17
N LEU A 179 -3.94 -12.14 5.44
CA LEU A 179 -2.92 -13.11 5.85
C LEU A 179 -3.44 -14.54 6.01
N GLU A 180 -4.74 -14.79 5.84
CA GLU A 180 -5.32 -16.11 6.01
C GLU A 180 -4.74 -17.13 5.01
N ALA A 181 -4.26 -18.26 5.51
CA ALA A 181 -3.67 -19.36 4.74
C ALA A 181 -2.45 -18.97 3.87
N THR A 182 -1.79 -17.82 4.16
CA THR A 182 -0.71 -17.29 3.33
C THR A 182 0.45 -18.28 3.17
N SER A 183 0.90 -18.93 4.24
CA SER A 183 2.04 -19.86 4.17
C SER A 183 1.79 -21.02 3.19
N LEU A 184 0.60 -21.64 3.23
CA LEU A 184 0.24 -22.71 2.29
C LEU A 184 0.10 -22.16 0.86
N GLN A 185 -0.54 -21.03 0.69
CA GLN A 185 -0.73 -20.44 -0.65
C GLN A 185 0.61 -20.03 -1.27
N LEU A 186 1.53 -19.51 -0.48
CA LEU A 186 2.89 -19.19 -0.94
C LEU A 186 3.70 -20.44 -1.33
N SER A 187 3.61 -21.51 -0.54
CA SER A 187 4.29 -22.77 -0.92
C SER A 187 3.77 -23.29 -2.27
N LEU A 188 2.49 -23.10 -2.58
CA LEU A 188 1.92 -23.45 -3.89
C LEU A 188 2.35 -22.51 -5.02
N LEU A 189 2.45 -21.20 -4.74
CA LEU A 189 2.82 -20.19 -5.73
C LEU A 189 4.32 -20.18 -6.06
N LEU A 190 5.15 -20.54 -5.09
CA LEU A 190 6.61 -20.52 -5.19
C LEU A 190 7.22 -21.93 -5.28
N ALA A 191 6.39 -22.98 -5.35
CA ALA A 191 6.87 -24.33 -5.65
C ALA A 191 7.67 -24.33 -6.95
N ALA A 192 8.86 -24.93 -6.91
CA ALA A 192 9.77 -25.06 -8.06
C ALA A 192 9.24 -26.10 -9.04
#